data_d62d39d4d31e2f30185928ee8dddcbe2
#
_entry.id   d62d39d4d31e2f30185928ee8dddcbe2
#
_cell.length_a   1.000
_cell.length_b   1.000
_cell.length_c   1.000
_cell.angle_alpha   90.00
_cell.angle_beta   90.00
_cell.angle_gamma   90.00
#
_symmetry.space_group_name_H-M   'P 1'
#
loop_
_entity.id
_entity.type
_entity.pdbx_description
1 polymer ?
#
loop_
_entity_poly.entity_id
_entity_poly.type
_entity_poly.pdbx_seq_one_letter_code
_entity_poly.pdbx_strand_id
1 'polypeptide(L)'
;DHENACYFGELLGNTPGVTVEDGVETNMVFFNVEGTGMTAEDFRDRLIEDAGIRIGANDLYRMRAVTHLDISREGIERAATAVRDLARSNLL
;
A
#
# COMPACT_ATOMS: atom_id res chain seq x y z
N ASP A 1 13.68 -7.68 5.48
CA ASP A 1 13.17 -6.67 4.55
C ASP A 1 12.39 -7.28 3.42
N HIS A 2 12.99 -8.27 2.76
CA HIS A 2 12.31 -8.95 1.67
C HIS A 2 11.09 -9.72 2.17
N GLU A 3 11.20 -10.37 3.32
CA GLU A 3 10.07 -11.07 3.93
C GLU A 3 8.94 -10.10 4.27
N ASN A 4 9.28 -8.93 4.81
CA ASN A 4 8.27 -7.92 5.12
C ASN A 4 7.62 -7.37 3.86
N ALA A 5 8.39 -7.19 2.79
CA ALA A 5 7.83 -6.74 1.52
C ALA A 5 6.87 -7.78 0.95
N CYS A 6 7.23 -9.06 0.99
CA CYS A 6 6.35 -10.13 0.53
C CYS A 6 5.08 -10.20 1.37
N TYR A 7 5.20 -10.08 2.67
CA TYR A 7 4.06 -10.09 3.56
C TYR A 7 3.11 -8.92 3.30
N PHE A 8 3.69 -7.72 3.13
CA PHE A 8 2.90 -6.54 2.80
C PHE A 8 2.17 -6.73 1.47
N GLY A 9 2.86 -7.27 0.47
CA GLY A 9 2.25 -7.57 -0.82
C GLY A 9 1.09 -8.54 -0.71
N GLU A 10 1.22 -9.58 0.13
CA GLU A 10 0.13 -10.52 0.36
C GLU A 10 -1.10 -9.84 0.98
N LEU A 11 -0.88 -8.99 1.98
CA LEU A 11 -1.96 -8.28 2.64
C LEU A 11 -2.65 -7.32 1.66
N LEU A 12 -1.88 -6.60 0.85
CA LEU A 12 -2.43 -5.69 -0.13
C LEU A 12 -3.18 -6.44 -1.23
N GLY A 13 -2.72 -7.62 -1.59
CA GLY A 13 -3.38 -8.43 -2.63
C GLY A 13 -4.79 -8.86 -2.26
N ASN A 14 -5.12 -8.85 -0.97
CA ASN A 14 -6.45 -9.17 -0.48
C ASN A 14 -7.33 -7.92 -0.29
N THR A 15 -6.84 -6.76 -0.73
CA THR A 15 -7.56 -5.50 -0.57
C THR A 15 -8.38 -5.20 -1.81
N PRO A 16 -9.70 -4.98 -1.67
CA PRO A 16 -10.54 -4.66 -2.84
C PRO A 16 -10.06 -3.38 -3.53
N GLY A 17 -9.99 -3.42 -4.85
CA GLY A 17 -9.59 -2.26 -5.65
C GLY A 17 -8.09 -2.05 -5.75
N VAL A 18 -7.30 -2.88 -5.08
CA VAL A 18 -5.83 -2.80 -5.08
C VAL A 18 -5.29 -4.02 -5.81
N THR A 19 -4.37 -3.79 -6.75
CA THR A 19 -3.68 -4.85 -7.48
C THR A 19 -2.18 -4.75 -7.23
N VAL A 20 -1.59 -5.81 -6.71
CA VAL A 20 -0.16 -5.85 -6.40
C VAL A 20 0.59 -6.38 -7.61
N GLU A 21 1.69 -5.72 -7.97
CA GLU A 21 2.52 -6.19 -9.09
C GLU A 21 3.33 -7.39 -8.64
N ASP A 22 3.52 -8.32 -9.58
CA ASP A 22 4.33 -9.52 -9.36
C ASP A 22 5.80 -9.16 -9.20
N GLY A 23 6.55 -10.07 -8.59
CA GLY A 23 7.98 -9.93 -8.52
C GLY A 23 8.44 -8.92 -7.48
N VAL A 24 7.88 -9.01 -6.27
CA VAL A 24 8.39 -8.22 -5.15
C VAL A 24 9.88 -8.47 -5.03
N GLU A 25 10.68 -7.45 -5.25
CA GLU A 25 12.14 -7.55 -5.18
C GLU A 25 12.65 -6.76 -4.00
N THR A 26 13.62 -7.33 -3.31
CA THR A 26 14.27 -6.70 -2.16
C THR A 26 13.25 -6.22 -1.14
N ASN A 27 13.12 -4.91 -0.97
CA ASN A 27 12.26 -4.30 0.04
C ASN A 27 11.20 -3.38 -0.55
N MET A 28 10.90 -3.51 -1.85
CA MET A 28 9.93 -2.63 -2.52
C MET A 28 8.70 -3.40 -2.97
N VAL A 29 7.54 -2.79 -2.78
CA VAL A 29 6.26 -3.31 -3.25
C VAL A 29 5.60 -2.25 -4.11
N PHE A 30 5.25 -2.62 -5.33
CA PHE A 30 4.49 -1.74 -6.23
C PHE A 30 3.06 -2.25 -6.31
N PHE A 31 2.10 -1.35 -6.20
CA PHE A 31 0.70 -1.72 -6.30
C PHE A 31 -0.11 -0.60 -6.97
N ASN A 32 -1.25 -0.99 -7.51
CA ASN A 32 -2.12 -0.11 -8.29
C ASN A 32 -3.42 0.11 -7.53
N VAL A 33 -3.88 1.36 -7.45
CA VAL A 33 -5.10 1.72 -6.71
C VAL A 33 -6.23 2.17 -7.63
N GLU A 34 -6.11 1.95 -8.93
CA GLU A 34 -7.14 2.38 -9.89
C GLU A 34 -8.51 1.83 -9.55
N GLY A 35 -8.57 0.58 -9.10
CA GLY A 35 -9.83 -0.07 -8.74
C GLY A 35 -10.54 0.57 -7.56
N THR A 36 -9.87 1.44 -6.80
CA THR A 36 -10.49 2.17 -5.70
C THR A 36 -11.19 3.44 -6.16
N GLY A 37 -10.97 3.87 -7.41
CA GLY A 37 -11.50 5.13 -7.93
C GLY A 37 -10.66 6.34 -7.55
N MET A 38 -9.52 6.15 -6.88
CA MET A 38 -8.62 7.24 -6.48
C MET A 38 -7.34 7.20 -7.29
N THR A 39 -6.74 8.38 -7.52
CA THR A 39 -5.38 8.45 -8.06
C THR A 39 -4.38 8.12 -6.96
N ALA A 40 -3.16 7.76 -7.37
CA ALA A 40 -2.11 7.46 -6.41
C ALA A 40 -1.80 8.67 -5.53
N GLU A 41 -1.80 9.88 -6.09
CA GLU A 41 -1.53 11.09 -5.31
C GLU A 41 -2.61 11.33 -4.25
N ASP A 42 -3.88 11.18 -4.61
CA ASP A 42 -4.96 11.34 -3.66
C ASP A 42 -4.90 10.27 -2.58
N PHE A 43 -4.61 9.03 -2.97
CA PHE A 43 -4.49 7.92 -2.04
C PHE A 43 -3.34 8.18 -1.06
N ARG A 44 -2.19 8.63 -1.58
CA ARG A 44 -1.04 9.00 -0.74
C ARG A 44 -1.41 10.05 0.30
N ASP A 45 -2.05 11.13 -0.16
CA ASP A 45 -2.39 12.25 0.73
C ASP A 45 -3.36 11.82 1.82
N ARG A 46 -4.35 11.01 1.47
CA ARG A 46 -5.32 10.51 2.45
C ARG A 46 -4.69 9.56 3.45
N LEU A 47 -3.74 8.73 3.03
CA LEU A 47 -3.03 7.85 3.96
C LEU A 47 -2.25 8.66 4.99
N ILE A 48 -1.64 9.76 4.57
CA ILE A 48 -0.92 10.63 5.50
C ILE A 48 -1.91 11.30 6.48
N GLU A 49 -3.00 11.84 5.96
CA GLU A 49 -3.99 12.54 6.78
C GLU A 49 -4.69 11.62 7.77
N ASP A 50 -5.13 10.45 7.30
CA ASP A 50 -5.99 9.57 8.07
C ASP A 50 -5.21 8.65 9.01
N ALA A 51 -4.01 8.27 8.65
CA ALA A 51 -3.26 7.26 9.39
C ALA A 51 -1.79 7.59 9.63
N GLY A 52 -1.29 8.68 9.07
CA GLY A 52 0.12 9.04 9.19
C GLY A 52 1.05 8.09 8.46
N ILE A 53 0.53 7.35 7.47
CA ILE A 53 1.31 6.37 6.71
C ILE A 53 1.83 7.03 5.44
N ARG A 54 3.13 6.86 5.18
CA ARG A 54 3.78 7.45 4.01
C ARG A 54 4.13 6.37 2.98
N ILE A 55 3.41 6.36 1.86
CA ILE A 55 3.66 5.47 0.73
C ILE A 55 3.69 6.36 -0.52
N GLY A 56 4.72 6.24 -1.33
CA GLY A 56 4.92 7.13 -2.44
C GLY A 56 3.97 6.88 -3.61
N ALA A 57 3.58 7.95 -4.29
CA ALA A 57 2.87 7.87 -5.56
C ALA A 57 3.93 7.83 -6.67
N ASN A 58 3.90 6.78 -7.49
CA ASN A 58 4.92 6.53 -8.51
C ASN A 58 4.43 6.82 -9.93
N ASP A 59 3.13 6.78 -10.13
CA ASP A 59 2.49 7.07 -11.42
C ASP A 59 1.03 7.42 -11.12
N LEU A 60 0.20 7.62 -12.14
CA LEU A 60 -1.19 8.06 -11.96
C LEU A 60 -1.95 7.18 -10.96
N TYR A 61 -1.80 5.85 -11.07
CA TYR A 61 -2.47 4.91 -10.17
C TYR A 61 -1.50 3.97 -9.48
N ARG A 62 -0.19 4.11 -9.71
CA ARG A 62 0.81 3.20 -9.19
C ARG A 62 1.45 3.76 -7.93
N MET A 63 1.50 2.96 -6.89
CA MET A 63 2.11 3.34 -5.62
C MET A 63 3.32 2.47 -5.34
N ARG A 64 4.26 3.02 -4.58
CA ARG A 64 5.49 2.34 -4.21
C ARG A 64 5.66 2.39 -2.70
N ALA A 65 5.70 1.22 -2.10
CA ALA A 65 5.98 1.07 -0.67
C ALA A 65 7.39 0.51 -0.48
N VAL A 66 8.13 1.09 0.44
CA VAL A 66 9.48 0.62 0.78
C VAL A 66 9.46 0.13 2.23
N THR A 67 9.87 -1.12 2.43
CA THR A 67 9.99 -1.67 3.79
C THR A 67 11.45 -1.53 4.24
N HIS A 68 11.65 -0.89 5.38
CA HIS A 68 12.98 -0.67 5.94
C HIS A 68 13.30 -1.72 7.00
N LEU A 69 14.58 -1.84 7.32
CA LEU A 69 15.05 -2.82 8.31
C LEU A 69 14.37 -2.67 9.66
N ASP A 70 14.05 -1.46 10.03
CA ASP A 70 13.48 -1.17 11.35
C ASP A 70 11.96 -1.19 11.38
N ILE A 71 11.29 -1.50 10.26
CA ILE A 71 9.85 -1.63 10.30
C ILE A 71 9.47 -3.01 10.83
N SER A 72 8.57 -3.03 11.80
CA SER A 72 8.12 -4.27 12.43
C SER A 72 6.99 -4.91 11.62
N ARG A 73 6.73 -6.19 11.90
CA ARG A 73 5.58 -6.88 11.31
C ARG A 73 4.28 -6.18 11.67
N GLU A 74 4.18 -5.68 12.92
CA GLU A 74 3.02 -4.92 13.34
C GLU A 74 2.86 -3.62 12.54
N GLY A 75 3.97 -2.96 12.21
CA GLY A 75 3.96 -1.77 11.37
C GLY A 75 3.46 -2.08 9.96
N ILE A 76 3.86 -3.22 9.41
CA ILE A 76 3.38 -3.70 8.11
C ILE A 76 1.87 -3.93 8.15
N GLU A 77 1.39 -4.59 9.20
CA GLU A 77 -0.04 -4.88 9.35
C GLU A 77 -0.85 -3.61 9.50
N ARG A 78 -0.32 -2.65 10.25
CA ARG A 78 -0.96 -1.36 10.44
C ARG A 78 -1.07 -0.58 9.13
N ALA A 79 0.01 -0.59 8.33
CA ALA A 79 0.02 0.07 7.04
C ALA A 79 -0.98 -0.60 6.07
N ALA A 80 -1.01 -1.92 6.04
CA ALA A 80 -1.94 -2.66 5.18
C ALA A 80 -3.39 -2.41 5.59
N THR A 81 -3.65 -2.33 6.90
CA THR A 81 -4.98 -2.01 7.40
C THR A 81 -5.42 -0.62 6.96
N ALA A 82 -4.52 0.36 7.03
CA ALA A 82 -4.81 1.72 6.60
C ALA A 82 -5.16 1.76 5.10
N VAL A 83 -4.40 1.05 4.28
CA VAL A 83 -4.68 0.96 2.85
C VAL A 83 -6.06 0.32 2.60
N ARG A 84 -6.34 -0.78 3.29
CA ARG A 84 -7.61 -1.48 3.15
C ARG A 84 -8.79 -0.62 3.55
N ASP A 85 -8.67 0.07 4.67
CA ASP A 85 -9.77 0.90 5.18
C ASP A 85 -10.05 2.06 4.23
N LEU A 86 -9.00 2.68 3.68
CA LEU A 86 -9.16 3.77 2.71
C LEU A 86 -9.78 3.26 1.42
N ALA A 87 -9.34 2.12 0.92
CA ALA A 87 -9.88 1.53 -0.30
C ALA A 87 -11.37 1.22 -0.13
N ARG A 88 -11.74 0.62 1.00
CA ARG A 88 -13.14 0.30 1.29
C ARG A 88 -14.00 1.54 1.41
N SER A 89 -13.49 2.55 2.08
CA SER A 89 -14.21 3.81 2.28
C SER A 89 -14.56 4.44 0.94
N ASN A 90 -13.66 4.40 -0.03
CA ASN A 90 -13.89 5.00 -1.33
C ASN A 90 -14.76 4.14 -2.24
N LEU A 91 -14.83 2.84 -2.00
CA LEU A 91 -15.67 1.95 -2.81
C LEU A 91 -17.14 1.96 -2.36
N LEU A 92 -17.42 2.43 -1.19
CA LEU A 92 -18.76 2.59 -0.69
C LEU A 92 -19.37 3.89 -1.20
#